data_7b94b95fb3a07b3891ac6011ccfa0ac9
#
_entry.id   7b94b95fb3a07b3891ac6011ccfa0ac9
#
_cell.length_a   1.000
_cell.length_b   1.000
_cell.length_c   1.000
_cell.angle_alpha   90.00
_cell.angle_beta   90.00
_cell.angle_gamma   90.00
#
_symmetry.space_group_name_H-M   'P 1'
#
loop_
_entity.id
_entity.type
_entity.pdbx_description
1 polymer ?
#
loop_
_entity_poly.entity_id
_entity_poly.type
_entity_poly.pdbx_seq_one_letter_code
_entity_poly.pdbx_strand_id
1 'polypeptide(L)'
;VDRERKIVVSGGSGDSLQFAYENDDDVSQGLVNAISPALNSLYRDQIEETVRQLRLDEPRRVGETWEMDKEAFIADSMNDGLQIESAEDVTSQVSFVELRTDEDGAAFASLTSHTLVSKMLPVDAPFTDPVCEGEMEITYEIVTPLDRRFRPGMETVTFSVDLIVTGESEDGKPARTETVYTGSVHTAID
;
A
#
# COMPACT_ATOMS: atom_id res chain seq x y z
N VAL A 1 -4.63 -21.15 -9.35
CA VAL A 1 -4.84 -19.99 -8.47
C VAL A 1 -6.05 -19.26 -9.00
N ASP A 2 -7.10 -19.19 -8.20
CA ASP A 2 -8.36 -18.54 -8.57
C ASP A 2 -8.16 -17.04 -8.52
N ARG A 3 -7.91 -16.42 -9.67
CA ARG A 3 -7.51 -15.00 -9.80
C ARG A 3 -8.65 -14.00 -9.61
N GLU A 4 -9.86 -14.45 -9.29
CA GLU A 4 -11.06 -13.59 -9.23
C GLU A 4 -11.75 -13.59 -7.85
N ARG A 5 -11.10 -14.12 -6.80
CA ARG A 5 -11.68 -14.08 -5.46
C ARG A 5 -11.41 -12.74 -4.80
N LYS A 6 -12.46 -12.07 -4.39
CA LYS A 6 -12.37 -10.85 -3.58
C LYS A 6 -12.17 -11.21 -2.11
N ILE A 7 -11.25 -10.49 -1.47
CA ILE A 7 -11.03 -10.56 -0.02
C ILE A 7 -11.75 -9.38 0.61
N VAL A 8 -12.56 -9.67 1.61
CA VAL A 8 -13.20 -8.67 2.47
C VAL A 8 -12.33 -8.54 3.71
N VAL A 9 -11.90 -7.32 3.99
CA VAL A 9 -11.16 -7.00 5.20
C VAL A 9 -12.07 -6.22 6.13
N SER A 10 -12.17 -6.65 7.37
CA SER A 10 -12.95 -6.00 8.41
C SER A 10 -12.11 -5.79 9.66
N GLY A 11 -12.36 -4.72 10.37
CA GLY A 11 -11.64 -4.31 11.58
C GLY A 11 -11.62 -2.79 11.67
N GLY A 12 -11.36 -2.26 12.85
CA GLY A 12 -11.29 -0.84 13.09
C GLY A 12 -9.94 -0.42 13.68
N SER A 13 -9.72 0.88 13.81
CA SER A 13 -8.53 1.44 14.46
C SER A 13 -8.35 0.84 15.87
N GLY A 14 -7.28 0.07 16.03
CA GLY A 14 -6.93 -0.61 17.29
C GLY A 14 -7.30 -2.09 17.38
N ASP A 15 -8.09 -2.62 16.44
CA ASP A 15 -8.44 -4.04 16.37
C ASP A 15 -7.57 -4.75 15.33
N SER A 16 -7.34 -6.05 15.52
CA SER A 16 -6.68 -6.87 14.50
C SER A 16 -7.58 -7.01 13.29
N LEU A 17 -7.01 -6.78 12.10
CA LEU A 17 -7.72 -6.97 10.83
C LEU A 17 -8.16 -8.42 10.68
N GLN A 18 -9.41 -8.61 10.26
CA GLN A 18 -9.97 -9.91 9.92
C GLN A 18 -10.10 -10.00 8.40
N PHE A 19 -9.73 -11.15 7.85
CA PHE A 19 -9.70 -11.40 6.41
C PHE A 19 -10.60 -12.58 6.08
N ALA A 20 -11.54 -12.37 5.17
CA ALA A 20 -12.37 -13.44 4.62
C ALA A 20 -12.53 -13.23 3.11
N TYR A 21 -12.79 -14.31 2.37
CA TYR A 21 -13.30 -14.15 1.01
C TYR A 21 -14.76 -13.68 1.03
N GLU A 22 -15.23 -13.08 -0.07
CA GLU A 22 -16.62 -12.57 -0.20
C GLU A 22 -17.71 -13.62 0.11
N ASN A 23 -17.35 -14.90 0.07
CA ASN A 23 -18.21 -16.03 0.41
C ASN A 23 -18.00 -16.59 1.83
N ASP A 24 -17.39 -15.83 2.72
CA ASP A 24 -17.04 -16.15 4.11
C ASP A 24 -16.05 -17.37 4.26
N ASP A 25 -15.37 -17.79 3.19
CA ASP A 25 -14.27 -18.75 3.29
C ASP A 25 -13.04 -18.08 3.96
N ASP A 26 -12.30 -18.86 4.72
CA ASP A 26 -11.05 -18.41 5.35
C ASP A 26 -9.97 -18.11 4.32
N VAL A 27 -9.29 -16.96 4.50
CA VAL A 27 -8.11 -16.60 3.72
C VAL A 27 -6.90 -17.32 4.28
N SER A 28 -6.05 -17.88 3.41
CA SER A 28 -4.84 -18.57 3.87
C SER A 28 -3.92 -17.63 4.62
N GLN A 29 -3.26 -18.11 5.68
CA GLN A 29 -2.35 -17.28 6.50
C GLN A 29 -1.19 -16.71 5.67
N GLY A 30 -0.70 -17.44 4.68
CA GLY A 30 0.34 -16.95 3.76
C GLY A 30 -0.13 -15.74 2.95
N LEU A 31 -1.38 -15.72 2.51
CA LEU A 31 -1.95 -14.57 1.80
C LEU A 31 -2.22 -13.41 2.76
N VAL A 32 -2.71 -13.70 3.98
CA VAL A 32 -2.86 -12.67 5.04
C VAL A 32 -1.52 -11.99 5.30
N ASN A 33 -0.46 -12.76 5.52
CA ASN A 33 0.87 -12.21 5.79
C ASN A 33 1.42 -11.39 4.62
N ALA A 34 1.10 -11.78 3.39
CA ALA A 34 1.55 -11.05 2.20
C ALA A 34 0.84 -9.71 1.97
N ILE A 35 -0.47 -9.63 2.35
CA ILE A 35 -1.27 -8.40 2.14
C ILE A 35 -1.36 -7.51 3.39
N SER A 36 -1.14 -8.07 4.60
CA SER A 36 -1.20 -7.31 5.86
C SER A 36 -0.28 -6.08 5.90
N PRO A 37 0.96 -6.13 5.39
CA PRO A 37 1.80 -4.93 5.36
C PRO A 37 1.15 -3.79 4.57
N ALA A 38 0.64 -4.08 3.37
CA ALA A 38 -0.05 -3.08 2.55
C ALA A 38 -1.32 -2.53 3.22
N LEU A 39 -2.00 -3.36 4.00
CA LEU A 39 -3.24 -2.98 4.69
C LEU A 39 -2.99 -2.34 6.05
N ASN A 40 -1.99 -2.76 6.80
CA ASN A 40 -1.61 -2.11 8.06
C ASN A 40 -1.19 -0.66 7.83
N SER A 41 -0.61 -0.37 6.66
CA SER A 41 -0.33 1.01 6.27
C SER A 41 -1.61 1.84 6.15
N LEU A 42 -2.77 1.27 5.85
CA LEU A 42 -4.06 1.95 5.67
C LEU A 42 -4.80 2.24 6.99
N TYR A 43 -4.51 1.52 8.08
CA TYR A 43 -5.28 1.56 9.32
C TYR A 43 -4.58 2.22 10.53
N ARG A 44 -3.32 2.62 10.38
CA ARG A 44 -2.65 3.42 11.41
C ARG A 44 -3.16 4.86 11.39
N ASP A 45 -2.91 5.62 12.44
CA ASP A 45 -3.20 7.08 12.58
C ASP A 45 -2.46 7.92 11.51
N GLN A 46 -2.82 7.68 10.26
CA GLN A 46 -2.00 7.88 9.07
C GLN A 46 -2.14 9.25 8.43
N ILE A 47 -3.00 10.12 8.95
CA ILE A 47 -3.16 11.43 8.30
C ILE A 47 -1.81 12.15 8.26
N GLU A 48 -1.05 12.11 9.36
CA GLU A 48 0.27 12.77 9.40
C GLU A 48 1.30 12.06 8.52
N GLU A 49 1.26 10.74 8.46
CA GLU A 49 2.18 9.94 7.68
C GLU A 49 1.89 10.03 6.18
N THR A 50 0.63 9.90 5.77
CA THR A 50 0.18 10.11 4.39
C THR A 50 0.48 11.54 3.92
N VAL A 51 0.23 12.55 4.75
CA VAL A 51 0.59 13.94 4.45
C VAL A 51 2.07 14.09 4.20
N ARG A 52 2.92 13.46 5.01
CA ARG A 52 4.38 13.48 4.87
C ARG A 52 4.85 12.75 3.62
N GLN A 53 4.42 11.50 3.43
CA GLN A 53 4.81 10.68 2.28
C GLN A 53 4.40 11.32 0.96
N LEU A 54 3.16 11.77 0.86
CA LEU A 54 2.63 12.38 -0.35
C LEU A 54 2.99 13.88 -0.46
N ARG A 55 3.71 14.46 0.52
CA ARG A 55 4.10 15.88 0.56
C ARG A 55 2.92 16.83 0.40
N LEU A 56 1.82 16.55 1.11
CA LEU A 56 0.57 17.31 1.06
C LEU A 56 0.61 18.59 1.92
N ASP A 57 1.66 18.81 2.68
CA ASP A 57 1.93 20.03 3.44
C ASP A 57 2.43 21.19 2.56
N GLU A 58 2.86 20.89 1.33
CA GLU A 58 3.27 21.90 0.36
C GLU A 58 2.07 22.41 -0.48
N PRO A 59 1.98 23.72 -0.77
CA PRO A 59 0.94 24.24 -1.66
C PRO A 59 0.99 23.62 -3.05
N ARG A 60 -0.14 23.10 -3.52
CA ARG A 60 -0.27 22.43 -4.84
C ARG A 60 -1.44 23.03 -5.63
N ARG A 61 -1.40 22.85 -6.96
CA ARG A 61 -2.45 23.28 -7.88
C ARG A 61 -3.10 22.07 -8.54
N VAL A 62 -4.38 22.17 -8.84
CA VAL A 62 -5.08 21.16 -9.66
C VAL A 62 -4.33 20.96 -10.97
N GLY A 63 -4.09 19.71 -11.33
CA GLY A 63 -3.30 19.29 -12.50
C GLY A 63 -1.79 19.23 -12.26
N GLU A 64 -1.30 19.63 -11.08
CA GLU A 64 0.11 19.49 -10.72
C GLU A 64 0.45 18.04 -10.40
N THR A 65 1.68 17.64 -10.77
CA THR A 65 2.25 16.33 -10.42
C THR A 65 3.60 16.52 -9.73
N TRP A 66 3.91 15.62 -8.77
CA TRP A 66 5.19 15.64 -8.05
C TRP A 66 5.58 14.22 -7.61
N GLU A 67 6.79 14.08 -7.13
CA GLU A 67 7.24 12.83 -6.50
C GLU A 67 6.89 12.80 -5.01
N MET A 68 6.55 11.63 -4.48
CA MET A 68 6.40 11.41 -3.03
C MET A 68 7.74 11.54 -2.31
N ASP A 69 7.70 11.63 -0.99
CA ASP A 69 8.88 11.45 -0.15
C ASP A 69 9.26 9.96 -0.11
N LYS A 70 10.21 9.57 -0.98
CA LYS A 70 10.64 8.18 -1.13
C LYS A 70 11.33 7.65 0.13
N GLU A 71 12.03 8.51 0.88
CA GLU A 71 12.70 8.09 2.12
C GLU A 71 11.67 7.78 3.21
N ALA A 72 10.63 8.60 3.32
CA ALA A 72 9.52 8.33 4.22
C ALA A 72 8.80 7.02 3.83
N PHE A 73 8.52 6.81 2.54
CA PHE A 73 7.91 5.58 2.04
C PHE A 73 8.75 4.34 2.37
N ILE A 74 10.08 4.38 2.14
CA ILE A 74 10.99 3.28 2.46
C ILE A 74 11.00 2.97 3.95
N ALA A 75 11.05 4.01 4.80
CA ALA A 75 11.03 3.83 6.25
C ALA A 75 9.76 3.11 6.73
N ASP A 76 8.62 3.43 6.14
CA ASP A 76 7.35 2.78 6.48
C ASP A 76 7.27 1.37 5.93
N SER A 77 7.74 1.15 4.70
CA SER A 77 7.81 -0.19 4.09
C SER A 77 8.61 -1.17 4.95
N MET A 78 9.67 -0.71 5.61
CA MET A 78 10.44 -1.53 6.57
C MET A 78 9.60 -1.91 7.80
N ASN A 79 8.77 -1.01 8.31
CA ASN A 79 7.86 -1.31 9.42
C ASN A 79 6.79 -2.32 9.02
N ASP A 80 6.44 -2.35 7.74
CA ASP A 80 5.46 -3.25 7.15
C ASP A 80 6.07 -4.59 6.66
N GLY A 81 7.35 -4.80 6.93
CA GLY A 81 8.03 -6.07 6.63
C GLY A 81 8.63 -6.15 5.21
N LEU A 82 8.82 -5.01 4.54
CA LEU A 82 9.49 -4.91 3.25
C LEU A 82 10.75 -4.06 3.35
N GLN A 83 11.87 -4.64 2.99
CA GLN A 83 13.14 -3.92 2.89
C GLN A 83 13.33 -3.44 1.44
N ILE A 84 13.45 -2.13 1.26
CA ILE A 84 13.81 -1.48 0.00
C ILE A 84 15.21 -0.87 0.21
N GLU A 85 16.16 -1.20 -0.65
CA GLU A 85 17.56 -0.83 -0.41
C GLU A 85 17.86 0.63 -0.75
N SER A 86 17.18 1.19 -1.76
CA SER A 86 17.49 2.51 -2.30
C SER A 86 16.24 3.26 -2.77
N ALA A 87 16.25 4.58 -2.60
CA ALA A 87 15.26 5.47 -3.19
C ALA A 87 15.29 5.45 -4.74
N GLU A 88 16.37 4.97 -5.35
CA GLU A 88 16.46 4.78 -6.79
C GLU A 88 15.58 3.60 -7.29
N ASP A 89 15.29 2.66 -6.40
CA ASP A 89 14.43 1.51 -6.68
C ASP A 89 12.93 1.87 -6.58
N VAL A 90 12.62 3.10 -6.15
CA VAL A 90 11.25 3.61 -6.04
C VAL A 90 11.00 4.69 -7.09
N THR A 91 10.03 4.45 -7.95
CA THR A 91 9.48 5.46 -8.85
C THR A 91 8.09 5.83 -8.39
N SER A 92 7.81 7.12 -8.24
CA SER A 92 6.50 7.58 -7.78
C SER A 92 6.02 8.81 -8.51
N GLN A 93 4.72 8.93 -8.65
CA GLN A 93 4.06 10.12 -9.16
C GLN A 93 2.77 10.36 -8.37
N VAL A 94 2.67 11.52 -7.75
CA VAL A 94 1.44 12.01 -7.11
C VAL A 94 0.83 13.08 -8.00
N SER A 95 -0.48 13.07 -8.15
CA SER A 95 -1.22 14.00 -9.00
C SER A 95 -2.39 14.61 -8.24
N PHE A 96 -2.54 15.92 -8.30
CA PHE A 96 -3.74 16.60 -7.83
C PHE A 96 -4.76 16.65 -8.96
N VAL A 97 -5.76 15.76 -8.90
CA VAL A 97 -6.70 15.55 -10.00
C VAL A 97 -7.75 16.64 -10.07
N GLU A 98 -8.43 16.89 -8.96
CA GLU A 98 -9.53 17.86 -8.90
C GLU A 98 -9.77 18.44 -7.49
N LEU A 99 -10.48 19.56 -7.48
CA LEU A 99 -11.07 20.15 -6.29
C LEU A 99 -12.58 20.13 -6.47
N ARG A 100 -13.32 19.53 -5.54
CA ARG A 100 -14.78 19.49 -5.58
C ARG A 100 -15.37 20.01 -4.28
N THR A 101 -16.61 20.46 -4.35
CA THR A 101 -17.39 20.86 -3.18
C THR A 101 -18.65 19.99 -3.12
N ASP A 102 -18.97 19.46 -1.97
CA ASP A 102 -20.21 18.70 -1.77
C ASP A 102 -21.43 19.61 -1.63
N GLU A 103 -22.61 18.98 -1.44
CA GLU A 103 -23.89 19.68 -1.31
C GLU A 103 -23.96 20.56 -0.03
N ASP A 104 -23.19 20.22 0.99
CA ASP A 104 -23.10 20.96 2.26
C ASP A 104 -22.04 22.07 2.22
N GLY A 105 -21.32 22.22 1.12
CA GLY A 105 -20.30 23.24 0.92
C GLY A 105 -18.92 22.86 1.44
N ALA A 106 -18.69 21.61 1.85
CA ALA A 106 -17.38 21.13 2.21
C ALA A 106 -16.51 20.89 0.96
N ALA A 107 -15.28 21.36 0.99
CA ALA A 107 -14.35 21.22 -0.13
C ALA A 107 -13.44 20.00 0.06
N PHE A 108 -13.27 19.23 -1.01
CA PHE A 108 -12.46 18.01 -1.06
C PHE A 108 -11.43 18.10 -2.19
N ALA A 109 -10.25 17.56 -1.93
CA ALA A 109 -9.23 17.33 -2.93
C ALA A 109 -9.22 15.86 -3.35
N SER A 110 -9.18 15.60 -4.65
CA SER A 110 -8.96 14.28 -5.22
C SER A 110 -7.51 14.16 -5.67
N LEU A 111 -6.83 13.17 -5.16
CA LEU A 111 -5.43 12.88 -5.44
C LEU A 111 -5.30 11.45 -5.97
N THR A 112 -4.34 11.24 -6.85
CA THR A 112 -3.88 9.90 -7.22
C THR A 112 -2.39 9.80 -6.98
N SER A 113 -1.93 8.66 -6.49
CA SER A 113 -0.51 8.34 -6.40
C SER A 113 -0.26 7.01 -7.06
N HIS A 114 0.79 6.95 -7.86
CA HIS A 114 1.27 5.72 -8.49
C HIS A 114 2.71 5.49 -8.07
N THR A 115 3.00 4.33 -7.52
CA THR A 115 4.33 3.96 -7.01
C THR A 115 4.73 2.61 -7.57
N LEU A 116 5.92 2.54 -8.14
CA LEU A 116 6.57 1.31 -8.60
C LEU A 116 7.83 1.09 -7.79
N VAL A 117 7.97 -0.09 -7.22
CA VAL A 117 9.17 -0.56 -6.52
C VAL A 117 9.77 -1.71 -7.30
N SER A 118 11.01 -1.55 -7.76
CA SER A 118 11.69 -2.51 -8.63
C SER A 118 12.60 -3.49 -7.88
N LYS A 119 12.98 -3.18 -6.65
CA LYS A 119 13.78 -4.06 -5.80
C LYS A 119 13.33 -3.95 -4.36
N MET A 120 12.90 -5.08 -3.82
CA MET A 120 12.49 -5.20 -2.44
C MET A 120 12.75 -6.61 -1.95
N LEU A 121 12.88 -6.76 -0.64
CA LEU A 121 13.06 -8.05 0.02
C LEU A 121 12.11 -8.15 1.21
N PRO A 122 11.33 -9.21 1.35
CA PRO A 122 10.59 -9.47 2.58
C PRO A 122 11.56 -9.62 3.75
N VAL A 123 11.33 -8.87 4.85
CA VAL A 123 12.21 -8.89 6.04
C VAL A 123 12.33 -10.30 6.63
N ASP A 124 11.24 -11.06 6.59
CA ASP A 124 11.16 -12.43 7.10
C ASP A 124 11.31 -13.48 5.97
N ALA A 125 12.11 -13.19 4.94
CA ALA A 125 12.37 -14.17 3.89
C ALA A 125 12.94 -15.47 4.50
N PRO A 126 12.34 -16.65 4.23
CA PRO A 126 12.73 -17.90 4.90
C PRO A 126 13.99 -18.53 4.27
N PHE A 127 14.92 -17.70 3.82
CA PHE A 127 16.13 -18.12 3.11
C PHE A 127 17.37 -17.47 3.71
N THR A 128 18.49 -18.17 3.62
CA THR A 128 19.83 -17.59 3.82
C THR A 128 20.23 -16.89 2.52
N ASP A 129 20.81 -15.69 2.65
CA ASP A 129 21.24 -14.85 1.52
C ASP A 129 20.14 -14.70 0.43
N PRO A 130 18.95 -14.20 0.80
CA PRO A 130 17.84 -14.12 -0.13
C PRO A 130 18.11 -13.08 -1.22
N VAL A 131 17.76 -13.44 -2.45
CA VAL A 131 17.74 -12.54 -3.61
C VAL A 131 16.29 -12.43 -4.08
N CYS A 132 15.83 -11.21 -4.26
CA CYS A 132 14.49 -10.93 -4.76
C CYS A 132 14.57 -10.31 -6.16
N GLU A 133 13.79 -10.87 -7.08
CA GLU A 133 13.56 -10.33 -8.41
C GLU A 133 12.06 -10.08 -8.56
N GLY A 134 11.68 -8.95 -9.19
CA GLY A 134 10.29 -8.61 -9.45
C GLY A 134 9.97 -7.15 -9.14
N GLU A 135 8.69 -6.86 -9.10
CA GLU A 135 8.20 -5.50 -8.90
C GLU A 135 6.91 -5.46 -8.07
N MET A 136 6.69 -4.33 -7.41
CA MET A 136 5.44 -4.01 -6.75
C MET A 136 4.92 -2.69 -7.28
N GLU A 137 3.67 -2.68 -7.69
CA GLU A 137 2.96 -1.48 -8.11
C GLU A 137 1.86 -1.17 -7.10
N ILE A 138 1.79 0.08 -6.66
CA ILE A 138 0.77 0.57 -5.75
C ILE A 138 0.15 1.82 -6.34
N THR A 139 -1.17 1.84 -6.42
CA THR A 139 -1.95 3.02 -6.82
C THR A 139 -2.87 3.41 -5.68
N TYR A 140 -2.80 4.66 -5.25
CA TYR A 140 -3.72 5.29 -4.31
C TYR A 140 -4.63 6.26 -5.03
N GLU A 141 -5.92 6.18 -4.73
CA GLU A 141 -6.91 7.20 -5.05
C GLU A 141 -7.46 7.72 -3.73
N ILE A 142 -7.22 8.99 -3.44
CA ILE A 142 -7.56 9.61 -2.17
C ILE A 142 -8.49 10.79 -2.43
N VAL A 143 -9.61 10.82 -1.70
CA VAL A 143 -10.50 11.96 -1.62
C VAL A 143 -10.47 12.48 -0.20
N THR A 144 -9.77 13.59 0.03
CA THR A 144 -9.54 14.16 1.35
C THR A 144 -10.20 15.52 1.51
N PRO A 145 -10.86 15.81 2.65
CA PRO A 145 -11.40 17.12 2.91
C PRO A 145 -10.26 18.13 3.10
N LEU A 146 -10.44 19.35 2.60
CA LEU A 146 -9.48 20.45 2.80
C LEU A 146 -9.48 20.98 4.23
N ASP A 147 -10.58 20.82 4.94
CA ASP A 147 -10.67 21.17 6.36
C ASP A 147 -10.24 19.94 7.18
N ARG A 148 -9.10 20.04 7.84
CA ARG A 148 -8.52 18.97 8.67
C ARG A 148 -9.39 18.50 9.85
N ARG A 149 -10.49 19.20 10.14
CA ARG A 149 -11.48 18.77 11.15
C ARG A 149 -12.35 17.61 10.66
N PHE A 150 -12.40 17.39 9.35
CA PHE A 150 -13.11 16.26 8.74
C PHE A 150 -12.11 15.13 8.49
N ARG A 151 -12.55 13.89 8.63
CA ARG A 151 -11.77 12.72 8.25
C ARG A 151 -11.78 12.54 6.73
N PRO A 152 -10.77 11.85 6.14
CA PRO A 152 -10.79 11.53 4.72
C PRO A 152 -12.10 10.85 4.34
N GLY A 153 -12.72 11.30 3.26
CA GLY A 153 -14.01 10.79 2.84
C GLY A 153 -13.95 9.44 2.13
N MET A 154 -12.87 9.14 1.41
CA MET A 154 -12.71 7.88 0.69
C MET A 154 -11.24 7.65 0.32
N GLU A 155 -10.80 6.43 0.46
CA GLU A 155 -9.50 5.97 -0.02
C GLU A 155 -9.67 4.65 -0.76
N THR A 156 -9.03 4.54 -1.91
CA THR A 156 -8.93 3.29 -2.67
C THR A 156 -7.46 3.01 -2.90
N VAL A 157 -7.01 1.84 -2.50
CA VAL A 157 -5.66 1.35 -2.77
C VAL A 157 -5.76 0.13 -3.67
N THR A 158 -5.06 0.19 -4.79
CA THR A 158 -4.87 -0.95 -5.68
C THR A 158 -3.40 -1.32 -5.66
N PHE A 159 -3.10 -2.59 -5.53
CA PHE A 159 -1.73 -3.08 -5.53
C PHE A 159 -1.57 -4.31 -6.41
N SER A 160 -0.40 -4.43 -7.01
CA SER A 160 0.05 -5.59 -7.77
C SER A 160 1.46 -5.96 -7.32
N VAL A 161 1.67 -7.23 -7.07
CA VAL A 161 2.97 -7.76 -6.64
C VAL A 161 3.31 -8.95 -7.52
N ASP A 162 4.52 -8.93 -8.08
CA ASP A 162 5.12 -10.06 -8.81
C ASP A 162 6.56 -10.22 -8.31
N LEU A 163 6.77 -11.15 -7.39
CA LEU A 163 8.05 -11.36 -6.72
C LEU A 163 8.52 -12.80 -6.84
N ILE A 164 9.80 -12.94 -7.13
CA ILE A 164 10.52 -14.21 -7.06
C ILE A 164 11.63 -14.05 -6.03
N VAL A 165 11.55 -14.80 -4.94
CA VAL A 165 12.59 -14.85 -3.91
C VAL A 165 13.32 -16.16 -4.04
N THR A 166 14.64 -16.09 -4.17
CA THR A 166 15.54 -17.24 -4.22
C THR A 166 16.56 -17.16 -3.09
N GLY A 167 17.08 -18.29 -2.65
CA GLY A 167 18.08 -18.37 -1.59
C GLY A 167 18.37 -19.81 -1.20
N GLU A 168 19.05 -20.00 -0.08
CA GLU A 168 19.27 -21.33 0.49
C GLU A 168 18.26 -21.58 1.62
N SER A 169 17.60 -22.74 1.59
CA SER A 169 16.74 -23.20 2.70
C SER A 169 17.59 -23.60 3.91
N GLU A 170 16.96 -23.81 5.07
CA GLU A 170 17.63 -24.23 6.31
C GLU A 170 18.52 -25.49 6.16
N ASP A 171 18.21 -26.36 5.22
CA ASP A 171 19.00 -27.58 4.90
C ASP A 171 20.11 -27.30 3.86
N GLY A 172 20.41 -26.03 3.53
CA GLY A 172 21.46 -25.66 2.59
C GLY A 172 21.16 -26.01 1.13
N LYS A 173 19.91 -26.17 0.76
CA LYS A 173 19.51 -26.45 -0.63
C LYS A 173 18.99 -25.19 -1.30
N PRO A 174 19.24 -25.04 -2.61
CA PRO A 174 18.62 -23.95 -3.37
C PRO A 174 17.08 -24.03 -3.28
N ALA A 175 16.47 -22.92 -2.94
CA ALA A 175 15.03 -22.79 -2.82
C ALA A 175 14.54 -21.53 -3.57
N ARG A 176 13.27 -21.59 -4.00
CA ARG A 176 12.61 -20.50 -4.73
C ARG A 176 11.15 -20.40 -4.31
N THR A 177 10.71 -19.19 -4.04
CA THR A 177 9.31 -18.85 -3.85
C THR A 177 8.90 -17.84 -4.91
N GLU A 178 7.73 -18.05 -5.50
CA GLU A 178 7.11 -17.10 -6.43
C GLU A 178 5.80 -16.62 -5.83
N THR A 179 5.63 -15.31 -5.77
CA THR A 179 4.43 -14.65 -5.24
C THR A 179 3.88 -13.70 -6.30
N VAL A 180 2.70 -14.00 -6.81
CA VAL A 180 1.98 -13.15 -7.77
C VAL A 180 0.58 -12.91 -7.23
N TYR A 181 0.25 -11.66 -6.95
CA TYR A 181 -1.12 -11.31 -6.62
C TYR A 181 -1.43 -9.85 -6.94
N THR A 182 -2.72 -9.57 -7.11
CA THR A 182 -3.26 -8.23 -7.26
C THR A 182 -4.48 -8.10 -6.35
N GLY A 183 -4.69 -6.90 -5.84
CA GLY A 183 -5.84 -6.62 -4.98
C GLY A 183 -6.21 -5.16 -4.96
N SER A 184 -7.39 -4.87 -4.42
CA SER A 184 -7.82 -3.52 -4.13
C SER A 184 -8.53 -3.45 -2.78
N VAL A 185 -8.31 -2.34 -2.07
CA VAL A 185 -8.98 -2.04 -0.81
C VAL A 185 -9.70 -0.71 -0.98
N HIS A 186 -10.96 -0.69 -0.57
CA HIS A 186 -11.78 0.51 -0.57
C HIS A 186 -12.16 0.83 0.87
N THR A 187 -11.78 1.99 1.34
CA THR A 187 -12.14 2.50 2.66
C THR A 187 -13.04 3.72 2.48
N ALA A 188 -14.27 3.64 2.98
CA ALA A 188 -15.15 4.78 3.14
C ALA A 188 -15.21 5.14 4.62
N ILE A 189 -15.11 6.44 4.92
CA ILE A 189 -15.21 6.94 6.29
C ILE A 189 -16.47 7.81 6.35
N ASP A 190 -17.46 7.31 7.07
CA ASP A 190 -18.72 8.03 7.38
C ASP A 190 -18.52 9.08 8.47
#